data_965151101808786c75ef9439b8132a3b
#
_entry.id   965151101808786c75ef9439b8132a3b
#
_cell.length_a   1.000
_cell.length_b   1.000
_cell.length_c   1.000
_cell.angle_alpha   90.00
_cell.angle_beta   90.00
_cell.angle_gamma   90.00
#
_symmetry.space_group_name_H-M   'P 1'
#
loop_
_entity.id
_entity.type
_entity.pdbx_description
1 polymer ?
#
loop_
_entity_poly.entity_id
_entity_poly.type
_entity_poly.pdbx_seq_one_letter_code
_entity_poly.pdbx_strand_id
1 'polypeptide(L)'
;FILDGQLGKVYNNVQFMAKIDFATAIPTSYRLIGSISTFDYFKKDKLFSRNNKPAFNQKDERFLKLQVGLPFLSSKRAEFGIGIAKIEDKYFQKSVIDFGNDKFDKSRYDLFGGSISFNGSTLNSRQYPTRGYREALVAQIFVGRERFYPGEGTTGSNNKEHHSWLQLSYMKEKYHNMSEHWGLGWYLKALYASKNFSENYTATMMQAGEFSPTLHSKMTYNEAFRANQFVSAGIRPVYRLNQMFHLRGELYGFMPIYPIERNSLNKAYYGKAFSKFEYLGEISIVCQLPFGDISAYVNHY
;
A
#
# COMPACT_ATOMS: atom_id res chain seq x y z
N PHE A 1 -10.18 -20.78 -9.57
CA PHE A 1 -10.53 -20.02 -8.37
C PHE A 1 -9.33 -19.95 -7.45
N ILE A 2 -9.06 -18.80 -6.87
CA ILE A 2 -8.02 -18.62 -5.86
C ILE A 2 -8.71 -17.96 -4.66
N LEU A 3 -8.51 -18.55 -3.48
CA LEU A 3 -8.86 -17.94 -2.20
C LEU A 3 -7.54 -17.74 -1.45
N ASP A 4 -7.25 -16.49 -1.09
CA ASP A 4 -6.07 -16.12 -0.33
C ASP A 4 -6.52 -15.48 0.98
N GLY A 5 -5.93 -15.88 2.08
CA GLY A 5 -6.24 -15.37 3.41
C GLY A 5 -4.96 -15.05 4.18
N GLN A 6 -4.94 -13.89 4.82
CA GLN A 6 -3.89 -13.48 5.73
C GLN A 6 -4.51 -13.05 7.05
N LEU A 7 -4.10 -13.68 8.12
CA LEU A 7 -4.57 -13.39 9.48
C LEU A 7 -3.39 -12.96 10.35
N GLY A 8 -3.56 -11.86 11.04
CA GLY A 8 -2.54 -11.32 11.92
C GLY A 8 -3.12 -10.36 12.96
N LYS A 9 -2.33 -9.96 13.94
CA LYS A 9 -2.75 -9.04 14.99
C LYS A 9 -3.08 -7.63 14.43
N VAL A 10 -2.36 -7.20 13.40
CA VAL A 10 -2.45 -5.85 12.83
C VAL A 10 -3.22 -5.83 11.52
N TYR A 11 -3.13 -6.92 10.75
CA TYR A 11 -3.69 -7.00 9.41
C TYR A 11 -4.41 -8.32 9.20
N ASN A 12 -5.66 -8.22 8.79
CA ASN A 12 -6.45 -9.36 8.35
C ASN A 12 -6.94 -9.07 6.94
N ASN A 13 -6.82 -10.04 6.06
CA ASN A 13 -7.31 -9.94 4.68
C ASN A 13 -7.86 -11.28 4.22
N VAL A 14 -8.98 -11.23 3.53
CA VAL A 14 -9.50 -12.33 2.75
C VAL A 14 -9.73 -11.83 1.34
N GLN A 15 -9.08 -12.46 0.38
CA GLN A 15 -9.21 -12.16 -1.03
C GLN A 15 -9.69 -13.38 -1.79
N PHE A 16 -10.66 -13.17 -2.63
CA PHE A 16 -11.20 -14.15 -3.55
C PHE A 16 -10.93 -13.68 -4.99
N MET A 17 -10.51 -14.59 -5.86
CA MET A 17 -10.34 -14.33 -7.28
C MET A 17 -10.90 -15.51 -8.10
N ALA A 18 -11.85 -15.20 -8.97
CA ALA A 18 -12.27 -16.08 -10.05
C ALA A 18 -11.63 -15.61 -11.36
N LYS A 19 -11.00 -16.52 -12.10
CA LYS A 19 -10.35 -16.26 -13.39
C LYS A 19 -10.84 -17.24 -14.43
N ILE A 20 -11.17 -16.72 -15.62
CA ILE A 20 -11.52 -17.49 -16.82
C ILE A 20 -10.63 -17.01 -17.96
N ASP A 21 -9.92 -17.93 -18.59
CA ASP A 21 -9.08 -17.65 -19.75
C ASP A 21 -9.76 -18.19 -21.01
N PHE A 22 -9.82 -17.37 -22.04
CA PHE A 22 -10.33 -17.75 -23.36
C PHE A 22 -9.17 -17.82 -24.35
N ALA A 23 -9.03 -18.98 -24.98
CA ALA A 23 -8.05 -19.23 -26.04
C ALA A 23 -8.63 -18.81 -27.42
N THR A 24 -8.91 -17.51 -27.55
CA THR A 24 -9.33 -16.89 -28.81
C THR A 24 -8.12 -16.43 -29.61
N ALA A 25 -8.33 -15.87 -30.83
CA ALA A 25 -7.25 -15.30 -31.65
C ALA A 25 -6.39 -14.27 -30.83
N ILE A 26 -7.00 -13.53 -29.92
CA ILE A 26 -6.31 -12.73 -28.90
C ILE A 26 -6.63 -13.35 -27.54
N PRO A 27 -5.68 -14.05 -26.88
CA PRO A 27 -5.92 -14.68 -25.58
C PRO A 27 -6.42 -13.65 -24.56
N THR A 28 -7.61 -13.86 -24.06
CA THR A 28 -8.28 -12.90 -23.16
C THR A 28 -8.55 -13.55 -21.82
N SER A 29 -8.29 -12.85 -20.72
CA SER A 29 -8.61 -13.31 -19.37
C SER A 29 -9.61 -12.39 -18.69
N TYR A 30 -10.65 -12.96 -18.11
CA TYR A 30 -11.61 -12.26 -17.26
C TYR A 30 -11.35 -12.63 -15.82
N ARG A 31 -11.33 -11.63 -14.95
CA ARG A 31 -11.11 -11.82 -13.50
C ARG A 31 -12.15 -11.06 -12.71
N LEU A 32 -12.76 -11.74 -11.73
CA LEU A 32 -13.55 -11.14 -10.69
C LEU A 32 -12.73 -11.23 -9.40
N ILE A 33 -12.47 -10.09 -8.78
CA ILE A 33 -11.62 -9.99 -7.59
C ILE A 33 -12.43 -9.31 -6.50
N GLY A 34 -12.58 -9.96 -5.36
CA GLY A 34 -13.17 -9.39 -4.15
C GLY A 34 -12.19 -9.47 -3.00
N SER A 35 -12.16 -8.46 -2.14
CA SER A 35 -11.34 -8.45 -0.95
C SER A 35 -12.03 -7.75 0.20
N ILE A 36 -11.78 -8.27 1.40
CA ILE A 36 -12.13 -7.65 2.68
C ILE A 36 -10.85 -7.61 3.50
N SER A 37 -10.45 -6.43 3.93
CA SER A 37 -9.28 -6.26 4.78
C SER A 37 -9.54 -5.31 5.93
N THR A 38 -8.89 -5.59 7.05
CA THR A 38 -8.92 -4.77 8.26
C THR A 38 -7.49 -4.51 8.72
N PHE A 39 -7.18 -3.26 8.96
CA PHE A 39 -5.90 -2.81 9.53
C PHE A 39 -6.13 -2.14 10.87
N ASP A 40 -5.39 -2.58 11.88
CA ASP A 40 -5.32 -1.97 13.20
C ASP A 40 -3.92 -1.37 13.39
N TYR A 41 -3.81 -0.05 13.27
CA TYR A 41 -2.54 0.65 13.40
C TYR A 41 -2.28 1.11 14.83
N PHE A 42 -1.07 0.85 15.33
CA PHE A 42 -0.61 1.24 16.67
C PHE A 42 0.46 2.33 16.57
N LYS A 43 0.38 3.33 17.46
CA LYS A 43 1.28 4.51 17.47
C LYS A 43 2.76 4.17 17.75
N LYS A 44 3.05 3.00 18.31
CA LYS A 44 4.41 2.48 18.53
C LYS A 44 4.41 0.99 18.28
N ASP A 45 5.42 0.53 17.57
CA ASP A 45 5.66 -0.89 17.26
C ASP A 45 5.99 -1.71 18.49
N LYS A 46 5.01 -1.90 19.33
CA LYS A 46 5.09 -2.89 20.40
C LYS A 46 4.27 -4.12 20.03
N LEU A 47 4.57 -4.71 18.87
CA LEU A 47 3.97 -5.97 18.42
C LEU A 47 4.08 -7.09 19.46
N PHE A 48 5.12 -7.03 20.30
CA PHE A 48 5.39 -7.97 21.39
C PHE A 48 4.96 -7.49 22.78
N SER A 49 4.35 -6.30 22.92
CA SER A 49 3.90 -5.84 24.23
C SER A 49 2.52 -6.41 24.55
N ARG A 50 2.35 -6.92 25.78
CA ARG A 50 1.07 -7.37 26.33
C ARG A 50 0.07 -6.22 26.64
N ASN A 51 0.36 -4.99 26.26
CA ASN A 51 -0.54 -3.87 26.51
C ASN A 51 -1.77 -3.99 25.63
N ASN A 52 -2.93 -4.21 26.26
CA ASN A 52 -4.26 -4.25 25.63
C ASN A 52 -4.75 -2.85 25.21
N LYS A 53 -3.86 -1.96 24.72
CA LYS A 53 -4.29 -0.67 24.20
C LYS A 53 -4.92 -0.86 22.84
N PRO A 54 -6.10 -0.29 22.59
CA PRO A 54 -6.73 -0.32 21.29
C PRO A 54 -5.85 0.39 20.24
N ALA A 55 -6.01 0.00 18.98
CA ALA A 55 -5.38 0.68 17.86
C ALA A 55 -5.80 2.15 17.83
N PHE A 56 -4.86 3.04 17.51
CA PHE A 56 -5.16 4.47 17.41
C PHE A 56 -5.79 4.85 16.07
N ASN A 57 -5.56 4.09 15.00
CA ASN A 57 -6.20 4.16 13.70
C ASN A 57 -6.64 2.77 13.26
N GLN A 58 -7.84 2.66 12.75
CA GLN A 58 -8.39 1.43 12.17
C GLN A 58 -8.86 1.71 10.76
N LYS A 59 -8.65 0.77 9.85
CA LYS A 59 -9.07 0.89 8.46
C LYS A 59 -9.72 -0.41 8.01
N ASP A 60 -10.99 -0.34 7.64
CA ASP A 60 -11.74 -1.43 7.03
C ASP A 60 -11.93 -1.13 5.54
N GLU A 61 -11.48 -2.03 4.68
CA GLU A 61 -11.62 -1.90 3.23
C GLU A 61 -12.34 -3.11 2.65
N ARG A 62 -13.27 -2.85 1.76
CA ARG A 62 -13.99 -3.87 0.99
C ARG A 62 -14.03 -3.42 -0.45
N PHE A 63 -13.61 -4.27 -1.37
CA PHE A 63 -13.76 -3.96 -2.78
C PHE A 63 -14.19 -5.16 -3.60
N LEU A 64 -14.84 -4.86 -4.72
CA LEU A 64 -15.15 -5.81 -5.78
C LEU A 64 -14.72 -5.19 -7.11
N LYS A 65 -13.94 -5.92 -7.89
CA LYS A 65 -13.37 -5.48 -9.17
C LYS A 65 -13.58 -6.54 -10.25
N LEU A 66 -14.11 -6.12 -11.38
CA LEU A 66 -14.10 -6.89 -12.63
C LEU A 66 -12.94 -6.39 -13.50
N GLN A 67 -12.18 -7.32 -14.07
CA GLN A 67 -10.98 -7.00 -14.83
C GLN A 67 -10.86 -7.87 -16.07
N VAL A 68 -10.51 -7.25 -17.20
CA VAL A 68 -10.20 -7.92 -18.48
C VAL A 68 -8.72 -7.74 -18.76
N GLY A 69 -8.02 -8.82 -19.03
CA GLY A 69 -6.58 -8.82 -19.32
C GLY A 69 -6.31 -9.34 -20.74
N LEU A 70 -5.47 -8.61 -21.46
CA LEU A 70 -5.01 -8.93 -22.81
C LEU A 70 -3.48 -9.05 -22.83
N PRO A 71 -2.89 -9.91 -23.67
CA PRO A 71 -1.45 -9.90 -23.87
C PRO A 71 -1.02 -8.55 -24.47
N PHE A 72 0.07 -8.00 -23.98
CA PHE A 72 0.68 -6.78 -24.47
C PHE A 72 2.19 -6.96 -24.43
N LEU A 73 2.84 -7.15 -25.56
CA LEU A 73 4.23 -7.62 -25.67
C LEU A 73 4.43 -9.03 -25.08
N SER A 74 5.57 -9.65 -25.34
CA SER A 74 5.86 -11.05 -24.99
C SER A 74 5.81 -11.38 -23.50
N SER A 75 6.05 -10.41 -22.61
CA SER A 75 6.12 -10.60 -21.16
C SER A 75 5.21 -9.67 -20.38
N LYS A 76 4.37 -8.87 -21.04
CA LYS A 76 3.49 -7.89 -20.39
C LYS A 76 2.02 -8.13 -20.73
N ARG A 77 1.13 -7.64 -19.86
CA ARG A 77 -0.33 -7.68 -20.02
C ARG A 77 -0.89 -6.28 -19.88
N ALA A 78 -1.83 -5.95 -20.75
CA ALA A 78 -2.71 -4.79 -20.56
C ALA A 78 -3.96 -5.27 -19.83
N GLU A 79 -4.40 -4.55 -18.82
CA GLU A 79 -5.56 -4.91 -18.02
C GLU A 79 -6.48 -3.69 -17.86
N PHE A 80 -7.76 -3.91 -18.10
CA PHE A 80 -8.82 -2.93 -17.96
C PHE A 80 -9.74 -3.39 -16.83
N GLY A 81 -10.07 -2.52 -15.91
CA GLY A 81 -10.88 -2.90 -14.76
C GLY A 81 -11.86 -1.81 -14.36
N ILE A 82 -13.00 -2.24 -13.83
CA ILE A 82 -13.98 -1.40 -13.15
C ILE A 82 -14.25 -2.00 -11.77
N GLY A 83 -14.59 -1.18 -10.79
CA GLY A 83 -14.84 -1.71 -9.46
C GLY A 83 -15.51 -0.72 -8.53
N ILE A 84 -15.97 -1.26 -7.43
CA ILE A 84 -16.56 -0.53 -6.31
C ILE A 84 -15.75 -0.82 -5.06
N ALA A 85 -15.64 0.18 -4.18
CA ALA A 85 -14.99 0.02 -2.89
C ALA A 85 -15.78 0.76 -1.80
N LYS A 86 -15.74 0.18 -0.60
CA LYS A 86 -16.17 0.83 0.64
C LYS A 86 -15.00 0.83 1.60
N ILE A 87 -14.68 2.01 2.13
CA ILE A 87 -13.60 2.20 3.10
C ILE A 87 -14.21 2.86 4.33
N GLU A 88 -13.88 2.37 5.50
CA GLU A 88 -14.19 3.01 6.77
C GLU A 88 -12.91 3.20 7.56
N ASP A 89 -12.56 4.47 7.81
CA ASP A 89 -11.43 4.87 8.65
C ASP A 89 -11.97 5.32 10.00
N LYS A 90 -11.39 4.79 11.09
CA LYS A 90 -11.63 5.23 12.48
C LYS A 90 -10.32 5.68 13.07
N TYR A 91 -10.29 6.88 13.65
CA TYR A 91 -9.05 7.49 14.12
C TYR A 91 -9.31 8.52 15.21
N PHE A 92 -8.24 8.90 15.91
CA PHE A 92 -8.24 10.00 16.86
C PHE A 92 -7.45 11.18 16.33
N GLN A 93 -7.99 12.38 16.47
CA GLN A 93 -7.29 13.63 16.08
C GLN A 93 -6.46 14.22 17.24
N LYS A 94 -6.66 13.74 18.47
CA LYS A 94 -6.00 14.24 19.66
C LYS A 94 -4.62 13.63 19.85
N SER A 95 -3.69 14.38 20.47
CA SER A 95 -2.38 13.87 20.87
C SER A 95 -2.43 13.00 22.14
N VAL A 96 -3.38 13.30 23.02
CA VAL A 96 -3.65 12.53 24.25
C VAL A 96 -5.01 11.87 24.08
N ILE A 97 -5.05 10.54 24.22
CA ILE A 97 -6.22 9.72 23.98
C ILE A 97 -6.59 9.01 25.29
N ASP A 98 -7.81 9.21 25.75
CA ASP A 98 -8.45 8.37 26.78
C ASP A 98 -9.26 7.28 26.11
N PHE A 99 -8.66 6.11 25.92
CA PHE A 99 -9.28 4.97 25.27
C PHE A 99 -10.55 4.43 25.96
N GLY A 100 -10.79 4.82 27.21
CA GLY A 100 -12.01 4.43 27.94
C GLY A 100 -13.22 5.30 27.61
N ASN A 101 -12.97 6.59 27.34
CA ASN A 101 -14.02 7.60 27.22
C ASN A 101 -14.09 8.24 25.80
N ASP A 102 -12.97 8.32 25.10
CA ASP A 102 -12.95 8.97 23.79
C ASP A 102 -13.53 8.04 22.69
N LYS A 103 -14.44 8.59 21.88
CA LYS A 103 -14.96 7.92 20.68
C LYS A 103 -14.16 8.32 19.45
N PHE A 104 -13.95 7.37 18.54
CA PHE A 104 -13.29 7.62 17.26
C PHE A 104 -14.06 8.62 16.39
N ASP A 105 -13.31 9.48 15.72
CA ASP A 105 -13.77 10.07 14.47
C ASP A 105 -13.86 8.98 13.40
N LYS A 106 -14.83 9.12 12.50
CA LYS A 106 -15.08 8.13 11.45
C LYS A 106 -15.26 8.81 10.09
N SER A 107 -14.49 8.38 9.10
CA SER A 107 -14.71 8.72 7.69
C SER A 107 -15.08 7.47 6.90
N ARG A 108 -16.18 7.55 6.16
CA ARG A 108 -16.64 6.48 5.26
C ARG A 108 -16.59 6.95 3.83
N TYR A 109 -16.02 6.11 2.96
CA TYR A 109 -15.90 6.35 1.54
C TYR A 109 -16.65 5.26 0.77
N ASP A 110 -17.59 5.70 -0.08
CA ASP A 110 -18.22 4.85 -1.10
C ASP A 110 -17.65 5.26 -2.45
N LEU A 111 -16.89 4.38 -3.10
CA LEU A 111 -16.12 4.68 -4.29
C LEU A 111 -16.52 3.77 -5.46
N PHE A 112 -16.55 4.35 -6.65
CA PHE A 112 -16.55 3.66 -7.92
C PHE A 112 -15.28 4.05 -8.68
N GLY A 113 -14.67 3.11 -9.42
CA GLY A 113 -13.44 3.42 -10.14
C GLY A 113 -13.25 2.60 -11.39
N GLY A 114 -12.49 3.18 -12.32
CA GLY A 114 -11.98 2.55 -13.51
C GLY A 114 -10.45 2.46 -13.46
N SER A 115 -9.85 1.48 -14.11
CA SER A 115 -8.40 1.31 -14.16
C SER A 115 -7.92 0.75 -15.49
N ILE A 116 -6.77 1.25 -15.92
CA ILE A 116 -5.96 0.67 -17.01
C ILE A 116 -4.59 0.39 -16.42
N SER A 117 -4.05 -0.81 -16.66
CA SER A 117 -2.71 -1.14 -16.20
C SER A 117 -1.93 -1.95 -17.22
N PHE A 118 -0.62 -1.73 -17.22
CA PHE A 118 0.36 -2.50 -17.99
C PHE A 118 1.32 -3.13 -17.01
N ASN A 119 1.29 -4.47 -16.93
CA ASN A 119 2.02 -5.23 -15.92
C ASN A 119 2.89 -6.29 -16.58
N GLY A 120 4.10 -6.44 -16.09
CA GLY A 120 5.03 -7.51 -16.49
C GLY A 120 5.91 -7.95 -15.33
N SER A 121 6.18 -9.24 -15.24
CA SER A 121 7.06 -9.77 -14.21
C SER A 121 7.74 -11.05 -14.70
N THR A 122 9.04 -11.12 -14.49
CA THR A 122 9.89 -12.30 -14.66
C THR A 122 10.63 -12.65 -13.36
N LEU A 123 10.15 -12.15 -12.23
CA LEU A 123 10.76 -12.42 -10.91
C LEU A 123 10.71 -13.92 -10.59
N ASN A 124 11.81 -14.45 -10.08
CA ASN A 124 11.92 -15.86 -9.69
C ASN A 124 11.19 -16.22 -8.39
N SER A 125 10.89 -15.24 -7.54
CA SER A 125 10.10 -15.39 -6.31
C SER A 125 9.15 -14.21 -6.17
N ARG A 126 8.00 -14.44 -5.52
CA ARG A 126 6.99 -13.39 -5.29
C ARG A 126 7.37 -12.50 -4.11
N GLN A 127 7.93 -13.08 -3.04
CA GLN A 127 8.20 -12.37 -1.78
C GLN A 127 9.63 -11.84 -1.70
N TYR A 128 10.61 -12.70 -1.93
CA TYR A 128 12.05 -12.39 -1.85
C TYR A 128 12.76 -12.68 -3.17
N PRO A 129 12.47 -11.92 -4.24
CA PRO A 129 13.11 -12.16 -5.53
C PRO A 129 14.60 -11.84 -5.48
N THR A 130 15.37 -12.66 -6.21
CA THR A 130 16.82 -12.50 -6.39
C THR A 130 17.22 -12.34 -7.85
N ARG A 131 16.29 -12.59 -8.79
CA ARG A 131 16.49 -12.47 -10.25
C ARG A 131 15.23 -12.01 -10.95
N GLY A 132 15.41 -11.43 -12.14
CA GLY A 132 14.32 -10.98 -12.98
C GLY A 132 13.93 -9.52 -12.76
N TYR A 133 12.79 -9.15 -13.26
CA TYR A 133 12.24 -7.81 -13.10
C TYR A 133 10.73 -7.85 -12.89
N ARG A 134 10.20 -6.78 -12.33
CA ARG A 134 8.77 -6.45 -12.33
C ARG A 134 8.59 -5.01 -12.70
N GLU A 135 7.59 -4.74 -13.52
CA GLU A 135 7.22 -3.40 -13.95
C GLU A 135 5.69 -3.29 -13.97
N ALA A 136 5.17 -2.18 -13.47
CA ALA A 136 3.75 -1.89 -13.46
C ALA A 136 3.53 -0.40 -13.72
N LEU A 137 2.68 -0.08 -14.69
CA LEU A 137 2.13 1.25 -14.92
C LEU A 137 0.62 1.14 -14.75
N VAL A 138 0.05 1.96 -13.86
CA VAL A 138 -1.38 1.91 -13.52
C VAL A 138 -1.95 3.31 -13.58
N ALA A 139 -3.03 3.49 -14.35
CA ALA A 139 -3.86 4.67 -14.36
C ALA A 139 -5.23 4.31 -13.80
N GLN A 140 -5.73 5.10 -12.86
CA GLN A 140 -7.02 4.86 -12.20
C GLN A 140 -7.79 6.18 -12.11
N ILE A 141 -9.09 6.10 -12.31
CA ILE A 141 -10.01 7.19 -12.02
C ILE A 141 -10.99 6.72 -10.95
N PHE A 142 -11.24 7.58 -9.99
CA PHE A 142 -12.17 7.32 -8.91
C PHE A 142 -13.21 8.45 -8.82
N VAL A 143 -14.43 8.07 -8.53
CA VAL A 143 -15.51 8.97 -8.15
C VAL A 143 -16.20 8.39 -6.93
N GLY A 144 -16.61 9.24 -5.99
CA GLY A 144 -17.27 8.73 -4.82
C GLY A 144 -17.65 9.81 -3.82
N ARG A 145 -18.01 9.33 -2.65
CA ARG A 145 -18.55 10.16 -1.58
C ARG A 145 -17.88 9.83 -0.27
N GLU A 146 -17.40 10.85 0.42
CA GLU A 146 -16.98 10.79 1.82
C GLU A 146 -18.17 11.19 2.71
N ARG A 147 -18.29 10.50 3.86
CA ARG A 147 -19.18 10.85 4.97
C ARG A 147 -18.37 10.87 6.24
N PHE A 148 -18.24 12.05 6.83
CA PHE A 148 -17.56 12.26 8.09
C PHE A 148 -18.54 12.23 9.26
N TYR A 149 -18.15 11.56 10.32
CA TYR A 149 -18.86 11.47 11.61
C TYR A 149 -17.87 11.83 12.72
N PRO A 150 -18.03 13.00 13.37
CA PRO A 150 -17.12 13.40 14.45
C PRO A 150 -17.28 12.50 15.66
N GLY A 151 -16.15 12.21 16.31
CA GLY A 151 -16.08 11.58 17.62
C GLY A 151 -16.30 12.56 18.75
N GLU A 152 -16.11 12.08 19.97
CA GLU A 152 -16.27 12.91 21.17
C GLU A 152 -15.11 13.89 21.34
N GLY A 153 -15.43 15.17 21.56
CA GLY A 153 -14.43 16.24 21.69
C GLY A 153 -13.86 16.77 20.37
N THR A 154 -14.35 16.30 19.23
CA THR A 154 -14.06 16.90 17.94
C THR A 154 -15.05 17.99 17.62
N THR A 155 -14.56 19.21 17.35
CA THR A 155 -15.38 20.31 16.85
C THR A 155 -15.71 20.06 15.38
N GLY A 156 -16.95 19.74 15.07
CA GLY A 156 -17.41 19.48 13.71
C GLY A 156 -18.82 18.92 13.68
N SER A 157 -19.48 19.00 12.55
CA SER A 157 -20.75 18.35 12.28
C SER A 157 -20.57 17.24 11.25
N ASN A 158 -21.56 16.35 11.15
CA ASN A 158 -21.62 15.38 10.07
C ASN A 158 -21.52 16.09 8.73
N ASN A 159 -20.54 15.70 7.91
CA ASN A 159 -20.31 16.30 6.60
C ASN A 159 -20.35 15.24 5.50
N LYS A 160 -20.71 15.68 4.28
CA LYS A 160 -20.68 14.84 3.07
C LYS A 160 -19.96 15.59 1.98
N GLU A 161 -18.92 14.97 1.45
CA GLU A 161 -18.15 15.53 0.33
C GLU A 161 -18.11 14.55 -0.85
N HIS A 162 -18.06 15.11 -2.05
CA HIS A 162 -17.86 14.36 -3.28
C HIS A 162 -16.39 14.47 -3.69
N HIS A 163 -15.80 13.33 -4.00
CA HIS A 163 -14.43 13.24 -4.46
C HIS A 163 -14.39 12.65 -5.87
N SER A 164 -13.56 13.25 -6.72
CA SER A 164 -13.22 12.71 -8.03
C SER A 164 -11.74 12.96 -8.26
N TRP A 165 -10.97 11.93 -8.61
CA TRP A 165 -9.54 12.08 -8.83
C TRP A 165 -8.98 11.06 -9.83
N LEU A 166 -7.90 11.47 -10.48
CA LEU A 166 -7.02 10.61 -11.25
C LEU A 166 -5.83 10.17 -10.40
N GLN A 167 -5.46 8.90 -10.50
CA GLN A 167 -4.24 8.37 -9.89
C GLN A 167 -3.39 7.67 -10.94
N LEU A 168 -2.13 8.06 -11.04
CA LEU A 168 -1.12 7.44 -11.89
C LEU A 168 -0.03 6.85 -10.98
N SER A 169 0.32 5.59 -11.22
CA SER A 169 1.37 4.91 -10.47
C SER A 169 2.29 4.17 -11.43
N TYR A 170 3.58 4.38 -11.26
CA TYR A 170 4.62 3.60 -11.93
C TYR A 170 5.49 2.92 -10.90
N MET A 171 5.83 1.65 -11.12
CA MET A 171 6.74 0.89 -10.29
C MET A 171 7.60 0.00 -11.15
N LYS A 172 8.89 -0.03 -10.87
CA LYS A 172 9.85 -0.94 -11.49
C LYS A 172 10.87 -1.42 -10.49
N GLU A 173 11.12 -2.72 -10.53
CA GLU A 173 12.23 -3.34 -9.81
C GLU A 173 12.94 -4.33 -10.72
N LYS A 174 14.24 -4.46 -10.55
CA LYS A 174 15.05 -5.40 -11.34
C LYS A 174 16.23 -5.86 -10.50
N TYR A 175 16.56 -7.14 -10.66
CA TYR A 175 17.66 -7.79 -9.97
C TYR A 175 18.70 -8.25 -10.98
N HIS A 176 19.97 -7.96 -10.68
CA HIS A 176 21.14 -8.37 -11.45
C HIS A 176 22.02 -9.27 -10.60
N ASN A 177 22.44 -10.38 -11.16
CA ASN A 177 23.49 -11.19 -10.56
C ASN A 177 24.83 -10.56 -10.88
N MET A 178 25.60 -10.19 -9.85
CA MET A 178 26.95 -9.64 -9.99
C MET A 178 27.99 -10.75 -9.93
N SER A 179 27.73 -11.79 -9.13
CA SER A 179 28.52 -13.01 -9.02
C SER A 179 27.65 -14.17 -8.56
N GLU A 180 28.24 -15.34 -8.32
CA GLU A 180 27.54 -16.49 -7.78
C GLU A 180 26.87 -16.18 -6.43
N HIS A 181 27.54 -15.44 -5.57
CA HIS A 181 27.04 -15.10 -4.22
C HIS A 181 26.38 -13.74 -4.14
N TRP A 182 26.75 -12.78 -5.01
CA TRP A 182 26.27 -11.42 -4.94
C TRP A 182 25.23 -11.09 -6.02
N GLY A 183 24.17 -10.44 -5.60
CA GLY A 183 23.17 -9.81 -6.46
C GLY A 183 22.86 -8.40 -6.00
N LEU A 184 22.42 -7.57 -6.93
CA LEU A 184 21.95 -6.22 -6.66
C LEU A 184 20.60 -6.00 -7.32
N GLY A 185 19.61 -5.69 -6.51
CA GLY A 185 18.31 -5.19 -6.94
C GLY A 185 18.26 -3.66 -6.88
N TRP A 186 17.45 -3.08 -7.75
CA TRP A 186 17.04 -1.68 -7.63
C TRP A 186 15.53 -1.57 -7.75
N TYR A 187 14.98 -0.51 -7.15
CA TYR A 187 13.57 -0.24 -7.05
C TYR A 187 13.29 1.22 -7.37
N LEU A 188 12.23 1.47 -8.11
CA LEU A 188 11.71 2.80 -8.41
C LEU A 188 10.19 2.78 -8.29
N LYS A 189 9.61 3.79 -7.64
CA LYS A 189 8.16 4.01 -7.61
C LYS A 189 7.87 5.50 -7.69
N ALA A 190 6.88 5.84 -8.51
CA ALA A 190 6.30 7.17 -8.58
C ALA A 190 4.79 7.06 -8.44
N LEU A 191 4.20 7.99 -7.73
CA LEU A 191 2.75 8.12 -7.57
C LEU A 191 2.35 9.58 -7.78
N TYR A 192 1.29 9.76 -8.53
CA TYR A 192 0.56 11.02 -8.67
C TYR A 192 -0.92 10.76 -8.45
N ALA A 193 -1.54 11.47 -7.51
CA ALA A 193 -2.98 11.47 -7.30
C ALA A 193 -3.48 12.91 -7.20
N SER A 194 -4.46 13.27 -8.04
CA SER A 194 -5.11 14.60 -8.01
C SER A 194 -6.22 14.66 -6.95
N LYS A 195 -6.11 13.85 -5.90
CA LYS A 195 -7.12 13.72 -4.85
C LYS A 195 -7.20 14.98 -4.00
N ASN A 196 -8.41 15.48 -3.80
CA ASN A 196 -8.69 16.53 -2.82
C ASN A 196 -8.50 15.99 -1.39
N PHE A 197 -8.24 16.88 -0.46
CA PHE A 197 -8.13 16.53 0.96
C PHE A 197 -9.49 16.07 1.50
N SER A 198 -9.43 15.14 2.44
CA SER A 198 -10.57 14.71 3.23
C SER A 198 -10.92 15.75 4.30
N GLU A 199 -12.01 15.51 5.05
CA GLU A 199 -12.54 16.47 6.03
C GLU A 199 -11.49 17.04 7.00
N ASN A 200 -10.49 16.23 7.37
CA ASN A 200 -9.41 16.66 8.26
C ASN A 200 -8.05 16.05 7.85
N TYR A 201 -6.98 16.51 8.52
CA TYR A 201 -5.61 16.06 8.26
C TYR A 201 -5.46 14.53 8.41
N THR A 202 -5.96 13.95 9.50
CA THR A 202 -5.77 12.50 9.79
C THR A 202 -6.49 11.64 8.75
N ALA A 203 -7.74 11.98 8.38
CA ALA A 203 -8.45 11.30 7.29
C ALA A 203 -7.70 11.42 5.96
N THR A 204 -7.18 12.60 5.66
CA THR A 204 -6.35 12.84 4.46
C THR A 204 -5.13 11.93 4.45
N MET A 205 -4.39 11.85 5.56
CA MET A 205 -3.19 11.02 5.67
C MET A 205 -3.50 9.52 5.59
N MET A 206 -4.60 9.07 6.17
CA MET A 206 -5.04 7.66 6.04
C MET A 206 -5.39 7.28 4.61
N GLN A 207 -5.87 8.24 3.81
CA GLN A 207 -6.25 8.06 2.42
C GLN A 207 -5.15 8.45 1.41
N ALA A 208 -4.07 9.09 1.84
CA ALA A 208 -2.93 9.42 1.00
C ALA A 208 -2.19 8.16 0.54
N GLY A 209 -1.56 8.25 -0.63
CA GLY A 209 -0.77 7.15 -1.18
C GLY A 209 0.37 6.74 -0.25
N GLU A 210 0.46 5.46 0.04
CA GLU A 210 1.45 4.88 0.93
C GLU A 210 2.68 4.36 0.16
N PHE A 211 3.85 4.64 0.73
CA PHE A 211 5.09 4.02 0.32
C PHE A 211 5.48 2.91 1.29
N SER A 212 5.23 1.67 0.89
CA SER A 212 5.52 0.45 1.68
C SER A 212 6.23 -0.57 0.79
N PRO A 213 7.56 -0.41 0.57
CA PRO A 213 8.31 -1.21 -0.39
C PRO A 213 8.65 -2.62 0.09
N THR A 214 8.71 -2.85 1.41
CA THR A 214 9.00 -4.17 2.00
C THR A 214 7.71 -4.85 2.46
N LEU A 215 7.75 -6.16 2.69
CA LEU A 215 6.60 -6.91 3.23
C LEU A 215 6.19 -6.37 4.61
N HIS A 216 7.17 -5.99 5.41
CA HIS A 216 6.99 -5.59 6.80
C HIS A 216 6.54 -4.13 6.96
N SER A 217 6.96 -3.26 6.04
CA SER A 217 6.54 -1.85 6.04
C SER A 217 5.03 -1.67 5.83
N LYS A 218 4.34 -2.66 5.25
CA LYS A 218 2.88 -2.66 5.09
C LYS A 218 2.10 -2.81 6.40
N MET A 219 2.75 -3.30 7.45
CA MET A 219 2.12 -3.54 8.76
C MET A 219 2.22 -2.33 9.69
N THR A 220 2.89 -1.25 9.27
CA THR A 220 3.18 -0.08 10.09
C THR A 220 2.50 1.14 9.52
N TYR A 221 1.78 1.89 10.34
CA TYR A 221 1.28 3.21 9.94
C TYR A 221 2.36 4.26 10.24
N ASN A 222 2.91 4.84 9.16
CA ASN A 222 3.86 5.93 9.27
C ASN A 222 3.46 7.08 8.33
N GLU A 223 3.08 8.22 8.90
CA GLU A 223 2.66 9.41 8.15
C GLU A 223 3.79 9.97 7.27
N ALA A 224 5.07 9.79 7.68
CA ALA A 224 6.22 10.29 6.95
C ALA A 224 6.35 9.69 5.54
N PHE A 225 5.84 8.46 5.35
CA PHE A 225 5.86 7.75 4.06
C PHE A 225 4.52 7.81 3.31
N ARG A 226 3.74 8.88 3.52
CA ARG A 226 2.44 9.07 2.86
C ARG A 226 2.35 10.41 2.16
N ALA A 227 1.94 10.38 0.89
CA ALA A 227 1.68 11.59 0.10
C ALA A 227 0.77 11.27 -1.09
N ASN A 228 0.06 12.28 -1.59
CA ASN A 228 -0.71 12.14 -2.83
C ASN A 228 0.20 12.11 -4.06
N GLN A 229 1.41 12.66 -3.94
CA GLN A 229 2.38 12.76 -5.05
C GLN A 229 3.78 12.53 -4.49
N PHE A 230 4.48 11.49 -4.98
CA PHE A 230 5.83 11.21 -4.53
C PHE A 230 6.65 10.45 -5.58
N VAL A 231 7.95 10.51 -5.40
CA VAL A 231 8.92 9.64 -6.04
C VAL A 231 9.75 8.93 -4.99
N SER A 232 10.15 7.70 -5.28
CA SER A 232 10.98 6.90 -4.38
C SER A 232 11.90 5.99 -5.18
N ALA A 233 13.10 5.77 -4.67
CA ALA A 233 14.08 4.88 -5.25
C ALA A 233 14.74 4.05 -4.15
N GLY A 234 15.25 2.88 -4.48
CA GLY A 234 15.94 2.03 -3.51
C GLY A 234 16.88 1.04 -4.13
N ILE A 235 17.77 0.53 -3.30
CA ILE A 235 18.72 -0.53 -3.64
C ILE A 235 18.48 -1.74 -2.72
N ARG A 236 18.73 -2.93 -3.27
CA ARG A 236 18.48 -4.22 -2.61
C ARG A 236 19.67 -5.17 -2.82
N PRO A 237 20.80 -4.99 -2.13
CA PRO A 237 21.87 -5.95 -2.14
C PRO A 237 21.42 -7.29 -1.56
N VAL A 238 21.84 -8.38 -2.20
CA VAL A 238 21.54 -9.75 -1.81
C VAL A 238 22.82 -10.54 -1.79
N TYR A 239 23.14 -11.16 -0.65
CA TYR A 239 24.25 -12.09 -0.51
C TYR A 239 23.72 -13.52 -0.30
N ARG A 240 23.95 -14.40 -1.26
CA ARG A 240 23.52 -15.80 -1.22
C ARG A 240 24.56 -16.62 -0.49
N LEU A 241 24.19 -17.14 0.68
CA LEU A 241 25.00 -18.08 1.46
C LEU A 241 25.02 -19.46 0.78
N ASN A 242 23.87 -19.89 0.31
CA ASN A 242 23.66 -21.11 -0.47
C ASN A 242 22.34 -21.02 -1.25
N GLN A 243 21.84 -22.14 -1.79
CA GLN A 243 20.59 -22.17 -2.57
C GLN A 243 19.34 -21.82 -1.76
N MET A 244 19.36 -22.05 -0.44
CA MET A 244 18.21 -21.83 0.45
C MET A 244 18.31 -20.54 1.25
N PHE A 245 19.52 -20.13 1.66
CA PHE A 245 19.73 -19.01 2.56
C PHE A 245 20.38 -17.83 1.87
N HIS A 246 19.82 -16.64 2.08
CA HIS A 246 20.45 -15.40 1.68
C HIS A 246 20.24 -14.28 2.70
N LEU A 247 21.23 -13.39 2.79
CA LEU A 247 21.17 -12.11 3.46
C LEU A 247 20.70 -11.07 2.48
N ARG A 248 19.81 -10.18 2.92
CA ARG A 248 19.24 -9.11 2.10
C ARG A 248 19.29 -7.81 2.86
N GLY A 249 19.88 -6.78 2.25
CA GLY A 249 19.76 -5.42 2.66
C GLY A 249 18.77 -4.69 1.75
N GLU A 250 17.99 -3.76 2.28
CA GLU A 250 17.11 -2.90 1.51
C GLU A 250 17.23 -1.46 2.04
N LEU A 251 17.47 -0.51 1.17
CA LEU A 251 17.53 0.90 1.50
C LEU A 251 16.73 1.69 0.48
N TYR A 252 15.83 2.53 0.95
CA TYR A 252 14.94 3.34 0.12
C TYR A 252 14.94 4.78 0.55
N GLY A 253 14.90 5.68 -0.43
CA GLY A 253 14.57 7.08 -0.26
C GLY A 253 13.14 7.35 -0.72
N PHE A 254 12.42 8.17 0.03
CA PHE A 254 11.07 8.64 -0.27
C PHE A 254 11.04 10.16 -0.26
N MET A 255 10.51 10.75 -1.32
CA MET A 255 10.43 12.19 -1.48
C MET A 255 9.03 12.58 -1.97
N PRO A 256 8.19 13.16 -1.11
CA PRO A 256 6.92 13.74 -1.53
C PRO A 256 7.19 14.96 -2.41
N ILE A 257 6.45 15.07 -3.54
CA ILE A 257 6.52 16.27 -4.39
C ILE A 257 5.95 17.45 -3.61
N TYR A 258 4.78 17.27 -3.01
CA TYR A 258 4.19 18.20 -2.07
C TYR A 258 3.83 17.44 -0.79
N PRO A 259 4.55 17.65 0.33
CA PRO A 259 4.19 17.03 1.59
C PRO A 259 2.81 17.54 2.06
N ILE A 260 2.04 16.64 2.67
CA ILE A 260 0.77 17.00 3.30
C ILE A 260 1.09 17.48 4.71
N GLU A 261 0.64 18.67 5.06
CA GLU A 261 0.89 19.31 6.36
C GLU A 261 -0.43 19.64 7.06
N ARG A 262 -0.35 19.82 8.37
CA ARG A 262 -1.48 20.12 9.25
C ARG A 262 -1.45 21.59 9.64
N ASN A 263 -2.57 22.29 9.50
CA ASN A 263 -2.73 23.64 10.02
C ASN A 263 -3.29 23.63 11.47
N SER A 264 -3.40 24.80 12.08
CA SER A 264 -3.93 24.97 13.45
C SER A 264 -5.39 24.53 13.63
N LEU A 265 -6.17 24.46 12.54
CA LEU A 265 -7.55 23.98 12.52
C LEU A 265 -7.66 22.46 12.22
N ASN A 266 -6.55 21.73 12.27
CA ASN A 266 -6.46 20.32 11.93
C ASN A 266 -6.91 19.96 10.50
N LYS A 267 -6.81 20.91 9.58
CA LYS A 267 -7.04 20.69 8.14
C LYS A 267 -5.73 20.42 7.44
N ALA A 268 -5.79 19.61 6.38
CA ALA A 268 -4.65 19.33 5.53
C ALA A 268 -4.40 20.46 4.52
N TYR A 269 -3.13 20.70 4.19
CA TYR A 269 -2.72 21.56 3.10
C TYR A 269 -1.41 21.03 2.49
N TYR A 270 -1.08 21.48 1.28
CA TYR A 270 0.19 21.14 0.66
C TYR A 270 1.30 22.07 1.13
N GLY A 271 2.37 21.49 1.67
CA GLY A 271 3.59 22.20 2.03
C GLY A 271 4.44 22.57 0.80
N LYS A 272 5.63 23.11 1.05
CA LYS A 272 6.58 23.48 -0.01
C LYS A 272 7.04 22.26 -0.79
N ALA A 273 7.13 22.40 -2.12
CA ALA A 273 7.59 21.33 -3.00
C ALA A 273 8.98 20.81 -2.61
N PHE A 274 9.15 19.49 -2.59
CA PHE A 274 10.42 18.78 -2.32
C PHE A 274 11.11 19.17 -1.00
N SER A 275 10.34 19.61 0.00
CA SER A 275 10.89 20.09 1.29
C SER A 275 11.15 18.97 2.29
N LYS A 276 10.71 17.75 2.02
CA LYS A 276 10.87 16.58 2.92
C LYS A 276 11.53 15.43 2.17
N PHE A 277 12.39 14.72 2.86
CA PHE A 277 13.00 13.49 2.40
C PHE A 277 13.06 12.51 3.57
N GLU A 278 12.58 11.30 3.35
CA GLU A 278 12.57 10.23 4.36
C GLU A 278 13.28 9.00 3.80
N TYR A 279 13.83 8.18 4.68
CA TYR A 279 14.48 6.93 4.28
C TYR A 279 14.00 5.76 5.12
N LEU A 280 13.99 4.59 4.50
CA LEU A 280 13.63 3.32 5.12
C LEU A 280 14.73 2.32 4.84
N GLY A 281 15.20 1.64 5.88
CA GLY A 281 16.17 0.57 5.79
C GLY A 281 15.65 -0.73 6.40
N GLU A 282 15.97 -1.85 5.78
CA GLU A 282 15.68 -3.19 6.30
C GLU A 282 16.86 -4.14 6.03
N ILE A 283 17.20 -4.96 7.02
CA ILE A 283 18.12 -6.09 6.87
C ILE A 283 17.37 -7.36 7.24
N SER A 284 17.42 -8.35 6.37
CA SER A 284 16.75 -9.63 6.59
C SER A 284 17.63 -10.83 6.25
N ILE A 285 17.42 -11.91 7.00
CA ILE A 285 17.89 -13.26 6.68
C ILE A 285 16.68 -14.03 6.16
N VAL A 286 16.79 -14.59 4.98
CA VAL A 286 15.71 -15.31 4.31
C VAL A 286 16.11 -16.75 4.08
N CYS A 287 15.25 -17.69 4.45
CA CYS A 287 15.32 -19.10 4.12
C CYS A 287 14.21 -19.42 3.12
N GLN A 288 14.57 -19.76 1.88
CA GLN A 288 13.63 -20.15 0.83
C GLN A 288 13.41 -21.65 0.87
N LEU A 289 12.21 -22.09 1.15
CA LEU A 289 11.78 -23.47 1.19
C LEU A 289 10.85 -23.78 0.02
N PRO A 290 10.69 -25.03 -0.41
CA PRO A 290 9.80 -25.40 -1.52
C PRO A 290 8.33 -25.00 -1.31
N PHE A 291 7.91 -24.89 -0.04
CA PHE A 291 6.53 -24.56 0.34
C PHE A 291 6.35 -23.14 0.85
N GLY A 292 7.41 -22.31 0.90
CA GLY A 292 7.34 -20.91 1.33
C GLY A 292 8.65 -20.36 1.88
N ASP A 293 8.67 -19.07 2.16
CA ASP A 293 9.84 -18.36 2.67
C ASP A 293 9.70 -18.07 4.16
N ILE A 294 10.77 -18.29 4.93
CA ILE A 294 10.89 -17.87 6.33
C ILE A 294 11.91 -16.74 6.40
N SER A 295 11.58 -15.66 7.10
CA SER A 295 12.50 -14.54 7.26
C SER A 295 12.52 -14.01 8.69
N ALA A 296 13.72 -13.58 9.12
CA ALA A 296 13.92 -12.74 10.28
C ALA A 296 14.49 -11.40 9.80
N TYR A 297 14.01 -10.28 10.35
CA TYR A 297 14.35 -8.97 9.87
C TYR A 297 14.47 -7.95 11.00
N VAL A 298 15.23 -6.88 10.71
CA VAL A 298 15.28 -5.65 11.49
C VAL A 298 15.10 -4.50 10.51
N ASN A 299 14.24 -3.56 10.84
CA ASN A 299 13.97 -2.38 10.03
C ASN A 299 14.14 -1.07 10.82
N HIS A 300 14.37 0.00 10.08
CA HIS A 300 14.46 1.37 10.55
C HIS A 300 13.66 2.28 9.64
N TYR A 301 12.82 3.16 10.24
CA TYR A 301 11.97 4.15 9.57
C TYR A 301 12.30 5.56 10.00
#